data_db86912c8494a9cc5a1bacc8de7b605d
#
_entry.id   db86912c8494a9cc5a1bacc8de7b605d
#
_cell.length_a   1.000
_cell.length_b   1.000
_cell.length_c   1.000
_cell.angle_alpha   90.00
_cell.angle_beta   90.00
_cell.angle_gamma   90.00
#
_symmetry.space_group_name_H-M   'P 1'
#
loop_
_entity.id
_entity.type
_entity.pdbx_description
1 polymer ?
#
loop_
_entity_poly.entity_id
_entity_poly.type
_entity_poly.pdbx_seq_one_letter_code
_entity_poly.pdbx_strand_id
1 'polypeptide(L)'
;GVCENLGTDHGPVIDLMKRVREEEGVKHVFIASGVRYDLAELSPEYVNELAKHHVGGQLSVAPEHASPRVLEKMKKPGIESFERFREMFACASQDAGKEQYDIPYFISGHPGSTLEDMVDLALWLKAEGYRPRQVQDFIPTPMSMASAMYYSGLDPFPMEPVYTATGLREKKLQKALLLY
;
A
#
# COMPACT_ATOMS: atom_id res chain seq x y z
N GLY A 1 8.06 0.56 11.20
CA GLY A 1 7.89 -0.86 11.52
C GLY A 1 6.50 -1.15 12.09
N VAL A 2 6.17 -2.42 12.26
CA VAL A 2 4.94 -2.85 12.92
C VAL A 2 4.98 -2.44 14.40
N CYS A 3 3.87 -1.90 14.90
CA CYS A 3 3.76 -1.53 16.32
C CYS A 3 3.92 -2.78 17.21
N GLU A 4 4.78 -2.72 18.21
CA GLU A 4 5.05 -3.85 19.11
C GLU A 4 3.81 -4.32 19.91
N ASN A 5 2.86 -3.40 20.12
CA ASN A 5 1.59 -3.69 20.80
C ASN A 5 0.49 -4.21 19.86
N LEU A 6 0.77 -4.33 18.56
CA LEU A 6 -0.19 -4.82 17.60
C LEU A 6 -0.12 -6.34 17.52
N GLY A 7 -1.24 -7.02 17.75
CA GLY A 7 -1.36 -8.44 17.48
C GLY A 7 -1.18 -8.73 15.98
N THR A 8 -0.30 -9.67 15.66
CA THR A 8 0.01 -10.07 14.28
C THR A 8 -0.50 -11.47 13.94
N ASP A 9 -1.30 -12.06 14.82
CA ASP A 9 -1.91 -13.37 14.60
C ASP A 9 -3.04 -13.27 13.56
N HIS A 10 -2.88 -13.95 12.45
CA HIS A 10 -3.88 -14.03 11.37
C HIS A 10 -4.84 -15.22 11.52
N GLY A 11 -4.64 -16.09 12.50
CA GLY A 11 -5.51 -17.25 12.75
C GLY A 11 -7.00 -16.90 12.80
N PRO A 12 -7.42 -15.90 13.61
CA PRO A 12 -8.83 -15.53 13.70
C PRO A 12 -9.47 -15.06 12.39
N VAL A 13 -8.72 -14.30 11.56
CA VAL A 13 -9.25 -13.84 10.26
C VAL A 13 -9.27 -14.98 9.24
N ILE A 14 -8.30 -15.87 9.25
CA ILE A 14 -8.28 -17.09 8.41
C ILE A 14 -9.51 -17.97 8.76
N ASP A 15 -9.75 -18.21 10.03
CA ASP A 15 -10.88 -19.01 10.49
C ASP A 15 -12.22 -18.37 10.12
N LEU A 16 -12.33 -17.03 10.25
CA LEU A 16 -13.52 -16.31 9.82
C LEU A 16 -13.77 -16.50 8.32
N MET A 17 -12.74 -16.32 7.50
CA MET A 17 -12.88 -16.46 6.04
C MET A 17 -13.25 -17.89 5.63
N LYS A 18 -12.67 -18.90 6.28
CA LYS A 18 -13.03 -20.33 6.06
C LYS A 18 -14.48 -20.58 6.41
N ARG A 19 -14.93 -20.13 7.58
CA ARG A 19 -16.32 -20.29 8.02
C ARG A 19 -17.32 -19.63 7.08
N VAL A 20 -17.08 -18.38 6.69
CA VAL A 20 -17.98 -17.68 5.78
C VAL A 20 -18.05 -18.38 4.41
N ARG A 21 -16.94 -18.95 3.94
CA ARG A 21 -16.92 -19.72 2.69
C ARG A 21 -17.72 -21.03 2.75
N GLU A 22 -17.83 -21.61 3.94
CA GLU A 22 -18.53 -22.89 4.18
C GLU A 22 -20.05 -22.71 4.44
N GLU A 23 -20.51 -21.45 4.58
CA GLU A 23 -21.93 -21.15 4.80
C GLU A 23 -22.80 -21.50 3.57
N GLU A 24 -23.99 -22.04 3.83
CA GLU A 24 -24.92 -22.44 2.78
C GLU A 24 -25.30 -21.25 1.89
N GLY A 25 -25.21 -21.42 0.59
CA GLY A 25 -25.53 -20.39 -0.41
C GLY A 25 -24.38 -19.42 -0.74
N VAL A 26 -23.28 -19.44 0.00
CA VAL A 26 -22.08 -18.64 -0.32
C VAL A 26 -21.28 -19.35 -1.39
N LYS A 27 -21.08 -18.71 -2.55
CA LYS A 27 -20.28 -19.23 -3.65
C LYS A 27 -18.83 -18.79 -3.58
N HIS A 28 -18.60 -17.52 -3.25
CA HIS A 28 -17.27 -16.92 -3.18
C HIS A 28 -17.21 -15.88 -2.07
N VAL A 29 -16.04 -15.77 -1.44
CA VAL A 29 -15.73 -14.75 -0.46
C VAL A 29 -14.45 -14.06 -0.92
N PHE A 30 -14.55 -12.84 -1.42
CA PHE A 30 -13.41 -12.09 -1.92
C PHE A 30 -13.06 -10.93 -1.00
N ILE A 31 -11.76 -10.69 -0.83
CA ILE A 31 -11.25 -9.48 -0.19
C ILE A 31 -11.32 -8.34 -1.20
N ALA A 32 -12.19 -7.36 -0.95
CA ALA A 32 -12.40 -6.21 -1.82
C ALA A 32 -11.61 -4.97 -1.40
N SER A 33 -11.08 -4.94 -0.16
CA SER A 33 -10.25 -3.86 0.35
C SER A 33 -8.76 -4.14 0.15
N GLY A 34 -7.92 -3.09 0.25
CA GLY A 34 -6.47 -3.27 0.23
C GLY A 34 -5.97 -4.11 1.41
N VAL A 35 -5.06 -5.03 1.12
CA VAL A 35 -4.40 -5.84 2.15
C VAL A 35 -3.24 -5.07 2.75
N ARG A 36 -3.08 -5.16 4.06
CA ARG A 36 -1.94 -4.63 4.77
C ARG A 36 -0.76 -5.59 4.64
N TYR A 37 0.04 -5.37 3.60
CA TYR A 37 1.11 -6.28 3.15
C TYR A 37 2.20 -6.49 4.20
N ASP A 38 2.54 -5.46 4.99
CA ASP A 38 3.54 -5.53 6.06
C ASP A 38 3.17 -6.48 7.21
N LEU A 39 1.88 -6.70 7.43
CA LEU A 39 1.41 -7.71 8.35
C LEU A 39 1.24 -9.07 7.65
N ALA A 40 0.76 -9.05 6.41
CA ALA A 40 0.54 -10.27 5.64
C ALA A 40 1.84 -11.05 5.39
N GLU A 41 2.97 -10.34 5.13
CA GLU A 41 4.29 -11.00 4.97
C GLU A 41 4.76 -11.80 6.20
N LEU A 42 4.20 -11.50 7.38
CA LEU A 42 4.49 -12.26 8.61
C LEU A 42 3.73 -13.57 8.71
N SER A 43 2.76 -13.81 7.82
CA SER A 43 1.88 -14.99 7.86
C SER A 43 1.74 -15.62 6.47
N PRO A 44 2.66 -16.51 6.08
CA PRO A 44 2.56 -17.23 4.81
C PRO A 44 1.25 -18.02 4.66
N GLU A 45 0.70 -18.54 5.76
CA GLU A 45 -0.60 -19.22 5.75
C GLU A 45 -1.72 -18.29 5.31
N TYR A 46 -1.73 -17.03 5.80
CA TYR A 46 -2.72 -16.04 5.40
C TYR A 46 -2.61 -15.71 3.90
N VAL A 47 -1.39 -15.52 3.39
CA VAL A 47 -1.17 -15.23 1.96
C VAL A 47 -1.61 -16.39 1.08
N ASN A 48 -1.33 -17.62 1.50
CA ASN A 48 -1.78 -18.83 0.80
C ASN A 48 -3.31 -18.95 0.79
N GLU A 49 -3.98 -18.72 1.93
CA GLU A 49 -5.44 -18.73 2.01
C GLU A 49 -6.06 -17.65 1.11
N LEU A 50 -5.48 -16.44 1.12
CA LEU A 50 -5.91 -15.34 0.23
C LEU A 50 -5.83 -15.75 -1.24
N ALA A 51 -4.65 -16.17 -1.71
CA ALA A 51 -4.42 -16.53 -3.10
C ALA A 51 -5.35 -17.68 -3.54
N LYS A 52 -5.48 -18.68 -2.69
CA LYS A 52 -6.25 -19.89 -3.02
C LYS A 52 -7.76 -19.65 -3.07
N HIS A 53 -8.31 -18.79 -2.20
CA HIS A 53 -9.76 -18.72 -2.00
C HIS A 53 -10.38 -17.33 -2.08
N HIS A 54 -9.60 -16.27 -1.82
CA HIS A 54 -10.17 -14.95 -1.52
C HIS A 54 -9.74 -13.83 -2.47
N VAL A 55 -9.00 -14.17 -3.53
CA VAL A 55 -8.63 -13.25 -4.60
C VAL A 55 -9.18 -13.74 -5.93
N GLY A 56 -9.97 -12.89 -6.59
CA GLY A 56 -10.64 -13.21 -7.86
C GLY A 56 -9.82 -12.86 -9.10
N GLY A 57 -8.53 -12.51 -8.97
CA GLY A 57 -7.63 -12.12 -10.06
C GLY A 57 -6.79 -10.89 -9.73
N GLN A 58 -7.30 -9.95 -8.94
CA GLN A 58 -6.59 -8.75 -8.56
C GLN A 58 -6.64 -8.54 -7.05
N LEU A 59 -5.48 -8.24 -6.46
CA LEU A 59 -5.33 -7.93 -5.05
C LEU A 59 -4.85 -6.49 -4.89
N SER A 60 -5.63 -5.64 -4.24
CA SER A 60 -5.26 -4.27 -3.94
C SER A 60 -4.27 -4.22 -2.79
N VAL A 61 -3.19 -3.48 -2.95
CA VAL A 61 -2.18 -3.22 -1.92
C VAL A 61 -1.78 -1.75 -1.97
N ALA A 62 -1.34 -1.19 -0.85
CA ALA A 62 -1.09 0.23 -0.74
C ALA A 62 0.35 0.52 -0.25
N PRO A 63 1.39 0.35 -1.10
CA PRO A 63 2.75 0.79 -0.78
C PRO A 63 2.84 2.32 -0.64
N GLU A 64 2.01 3.07 -1.34
CA GLU A 64 1.83 4.52 -1.34
C GLU A 64 2.99 5.30 -1.96
N HIS A 65 4.24 4.90 -1.73
CA HIS A 65 5.45 5.53 -2.25
C HIS A 65 6.62 4.54 -2.27
N ALA A 66 7.73 4.88 -2.95
CA ALA A 66 8.97 4.10 -2.93
C ALA A 66 10.11 4.82 -2.19
N SER A 67 10.08 6.17 -2.08
CA SER A 67 11.11 6.92 -1.36
C SER A 67 11.09 6.62 0.14
N PRO A 68 12.21 6.17 0.75
CA PRO A 68 12.29 5.89 2.19
C PRO A 68 11.92 7.10 3.06
N ARG A 69 12.33 8.32 2.66
CA ARG A 69 12.00 9.56 3.36
C ARG A 69 10.49 9.81 3.44
N VAL A 70 9.81 9.57 2.33
CA VAL A 70 8.36 9.79 2.24
C VAL A 70 7.61 8.72 3.02
N LEU A 71 8.02 7.46 2.88
CA LEU A 71 7.44 6.34 3.64
C LEU A 71 7.61 6.51 5.15
N GLU A 72 8.74 7.07 5.60
CA GLU A 72 8.95 7.42 7.01
C GLU A 72 7.92 8.45 7.50
N LYS A 73 7.65 9.51 6.71
CA LYS A 73 6.62 10.51 7.04
C LYS A 73 5.21 9.91 7.01
N MET A 74 4.96 8.94 6.14
CA MET A 74 3.71 8.17 6.11
C MET A 74 3.59 7.15 7.24
N LYS A 75 4.67 6.92 8.02
CA LYS A 75 4.77 5.84 9.03
C LYS A 75 4.54 4.46 8.44
N LYS A 76 4.91 4.29 7.18
CA LYS A 76 4.87 3.02 6.46
C LYS A 76 6.23 2.30 6.49
N PRO A 77 6.25 0.98 6.32
CA PRO A 77 7.49 0.23 6.12
C PRO A 77 8.19 0.67 4.81
N GLY A 78 9.46 0.33 4.67
CA GLY A 78 10.19 0.51 3.42
C GLY A 78 9.57 -0.28 2.28
N ILE A 79 9.88 0.11 1.04
CA ILE A 79 9.34 -0.52 -0.17
C ILE A 79 9.70 -2.02 -0.25
N GLU A 80 10.80 -2.42 0.36
CA GLU A 80 11.30 -3.80 0.40
C GLU A 80 10.30 -4.77 1.08
N SER A 81 9.48 -4.27 2.02
CA SER A 81 8.41 -5.06 2.64
C SER A 81 7.32 -5.37 1.59
N PHE A 82 6.97 -4.41 0.75
CA PHE A 82 6.05 -4.63 -0.35
C PHE A 82 6.61 -5.62 -1.38
N GLU A 83 7.89 -5.50 -1.73
CA GLU A 83 8.56 -6.39 -2.68
C GLU A 83 8.55 -7.84 -2.18
N ARG A 84 8.89 -8.10 -0.91
CA ARG A 84 8.81 -9.43 -0.31
C ARG A 84 7.38 -9.99 -0.29
N PHE A 85 6.40 -9.17 0.07
CA PHE A 85 5.00 -9.58 0.02
C PHE A 85 4.57 -9.97 -1.40
N ARG A 86 4.96 -9.18 -2.40
CA ARG A 86 4.66 -9.44 -3.81
C ARG A 86 5.21 -10.78 -4.29
N GLU A 87 6.47 -11.06 -3.95
CA GLU A 87 7.09 -12.36 -4.25
C GLU A 87 6.33 -13.51 -3.60
N MET A 88 6.00 -13.37 -2.32
CA MET A 88 5.22 -14.38 -1.58
C MET A 88 3.83 -14.58 -2.20
N PHE A 89 3.13 -13.52 -2.58
CA PHE A 89 1.82 -13.60 -3.21
C PHE A 89 1.89 -14.24 -4.60
N ALA A 90 2.93 -13.92 -5.39
CA ALA A 90 3.14 -14.52 -6.70
C ALA A 90 3.37 -16.03 -6.59
N CYS A 91 4.22 -16.49 -5.65
CA CYS A 91 4.42 -17.92 -5.38
C CYS A 91 3.11 -18.59 -4.96
N ALA A 92 2.37 -18.00 -4.01
CA ALA A 92 1.10 -18.55 -3.54
C ALA A 92 0.04 -18.64 -4.65
N SER A 93 0.01 -17.67 -5.57
CA SER A 93 -0.88 -17.66 -6.73
C SER A 93 -0.51 -18.78 -7.72
N GLN A 94 0.78 -18.98 -7.97
CA GLN A 94 1.28 -20.06 -8.80
C GLN A 94 0.95 -21.43 -8.21
N ASP A 95 1.16 -21.63 -6.92
CA ASP A 95 0.83 -22.86 -6.19
C ASP A 95 -0.69 -23.13 -6.21
N ALA A 96 -1.50 -22.09 -6.21
CA ALA A 96 -2.96 -22.18 -6.35
C ALA A 96 -3.41 -22.44 -7.81
N GLY A 97 -2.50 -22.44 -8.79
CA GLY A 97 -2.81 -22.60 -10.21
C GLY A 97 -3.63 -21.44 -10.79
N LYS A 98 -3.45 -20.21 -10.25
CA LYS A 98 -4.25 -19.03 -10.63
C LYS A 98 -3.37 -17.93 -11.22
N GLU A 99 -3.93 -17.24 -12.18
CA GLU A 99 -3.37 -16.00 -12.74
C GLU A 99 -3.90 -14.82 -11.91
N GLN A 100 -3.07 -14.29 -11.02
CA GLN A 100 -3.43 -13.21 -10.12
C GLN A 100 -2.35 -12.14 -10.12
N TYR A 101 -2.77 -10.88 -9.91
CA TYR A 101 -1.91 -9.71 -9.97
C TYR A 101 -2.13 -8.82 -8.74
N ASP A 102 -1.04 -8.28 -8.21
CA ASP A 102 -1.11 -7.19 -7.25
C ASP A 102 -1.39 -5.87 -7.98
N ILE A 103 -2.24 -5.06 -7.39
CA ILE A 103 -2.59 -3.71 -7.88
C ILE A 103 -2.12 -2.70 -6.85
N PRO A 104 -0.90 -2.15 -7.01
CA PRO A 104 -0.36 -1.21 -6.05
C PRO A 104 -0.97 0.17 -6.20
N TYR A 105 -1.32 0.79 -5.07
CA TYR A 105 -1.79 2.18 -5.00
C TYR A 105 -0.66 3.10 -4.55
N PHE A 106 -0.57 4.24 -5.22
CA PHE A 106 0.42 5.29 -4.94
C PHE A 106 -0.28 6.63 -4.71
N ILE A 107 0.35 7.46 -3.87
CA ILE A 107 -0.15 8.80 -3.53
C ILE A 107 0.85 9.85 -4.02
N SER A 108 0.35 10.87 -4.73
CA SER A 108 1.10 12.07 -5.08
C SER A 108 0.82 13.21 -4.09
N GLY A 109 1.81 14.07 -3.84
CA GLY A 109 1.64 15.28 -3.05
C GLY A 109 1.50 15.09 -1.55
N HIS A 110 1.88 13.92 -1.01
CA HIS A 110 1.95 13.72 0.44
C HIS A 110 3.00 14.66 1.07
N PRO A 111 2.76 15.23 2.27
CA PRO A 111 3.79 15.98 2.98
C PRO A 111 5.11 15.22 3.07
N GLY A 112 6.21 15.88 2.75
CA GLY A 112 7.54 15.30 2.63
C GLY A 112 7.90 14.80 1.22
N SER A 113 6.93 14.67 0.30
CA SER A 113 7.20 14.24 -1.07
C SER A 113 7.57 15.42 -1.96
N THR A 114 8.83 15.51 -2.35
CA THR A 114 9.35 16.49 -3.30
C THR A 114 9.16 16.01 -4.76
N LEU A 115 9.45 16.88 -5.71
CA LEU A 115 9.43 16.49 -7.12
C LEU A 115 10.50 15.43 -7.45
N GLU A 116 11.65 15.47 -6.77
CA GLU A 116 12.70 14.47 -6.90
C GLU A 116 12.22 13.09 -6.41
N ASP A 117 11.57 13.03 -5.25
CA ASP A 117 10.98 11.78 -4.75
C ASP A 117 9.95 11.19 -5.72
N MET A 118 9.21 12.05 -6.43
CA MET A 118 8.26 11.59 -7.44
C MET A 118 8.94 11.09 -8.71
N VAL A 119 10.10 11.65 -9.09
CA VAL A 119 10.92 11.12 -10.17
C VAL A 119 11.49 9.75 -9.80
N ASP A 120 11.99 9.60 -8.58
CA ASP A 120 12.51 8.31 -8.08
C ASP A 120 11.40 7.25 -8.07
N LEU A 121 10.21 7.61 -7.62
CA LEU A 121 9.05 6.72 -7.67
C LEU A 121 8.68 6.35 -9.12
N ALA A 122 8.69 7.30 -10.05
CA ALA A 122 8.39 7.04 -11.45
C ALA A 122 9.43 6.11 -12.09
N LEU A 123 10.71 6.28 -11.76
CA LEU A 123 11.79 5.40 -12.20
C LEU A 123 11.65 3.99 -11.62
N TRP A 124 11.30 3.88 -10.34
CA TRP A 124 11.03 2.59 -9.70
C TRP A 124 9.83 1.89 -10.37
N LEU A 125 8.71 2.59 -10.58
CA LEU A 125 7.54 2.04 -11.28
C LEU A 125 7.89 1.52 -12.68
N LYS A 126 8.72 2.27 -13.40
CA LYS A 126 9.18 1.86 -14.73
C LYS A 126 10.07 0.62 -14.66
N ALA A 127 10.98 0.53 -13.70
CA ALA A 127 11.86 -0.61 -13.51
C ALA A 127 11.06 -1.88 -13.17
N GLU A 128 10.04 -1.75 -12.31
CA GLU A 128 9.15 -2.84 -11.91
C GLU A 128 8.05 -3.18 -12.95
N GLY A 129 7.97 -2.43 -14.05
CA GLY A 129 6.99 -2.66 -15.11
C GLY A 129 5.57 -2.21 -14.75
N TYR A 130 5.38 -1.46 -13.67
CA TYR A 130 4.08 -0.93 -13.30
C TYR A 130 3.71 0.28 -14.16
N ARG A 131 2.45 0.30 -14.59
CA ARG A 131 1.83 1.45 -15.25
C ARG A 131 0.52 1.81 -14.53
N PRO A 132 0.58 2.61 -13.46
CA PRO A 132 -0.61 2.99 -12.73
C PRO A 132 -1.62 3.68 -13.64
N ARG A 133 -2.84 3.20 -13.68
CA ARG A 133 -3.93 3.88 -14.40
C ARG A 133 -4.56 4.98 -13.55
N GLN A 134 -4.40 4.89 -12.26
CA GLN A 134 -4.95 5.82 -11.30
C GLN A 134 -3.94 6.07 -10.18
N VAL A 135 -3.67 7.34 -9.91
CA VAL A 135 -2.85 7.82 -8.80
C VAL A 135 -3.71 8.72 -7.94
N GLN A 136 -3.69 8.50 -6.65
CA GLN A 136 -4.43 9.33 -5.71
C GLN A 136 -3.62 10.57 -5.32
N ASP A 137 -4.25 11.75 -5.41
CA ASP A 137 -3.68 12.95 -4.82
C ASP A 137 -3.86 12.92 -3.30
N PHE A 138 -2.87 13.40 -2.57
CA PHE A 138 -3.02 13.58 -1.13
C PHE A 138 -4.14 14.59 -0.85
N ILE A 139 -5.13 14.15 -0.08
CA ILE A 139 -6.23 14.98 0.41
C ILE A 139 -6.13 15.04 1.93
N PRO A 140 -5.92 16.24 2.52
CA PRO A 140 -5.90 16.39 3.98
C PRO A 140 -7.24 15.95 4.58
N THR A 141 -7.20 14.97 5.47
CA THR A 141 -8.37 14.51 6.22
C THR A 141 -8.25 14.92 7.69
N PRO A 142 -9.32 15.33 8.34
CA PRO A 142 -9.27 15.72 9.74
C PRO A 142 -8.66 14.63 10.62
N MET A 143 -7.96 15.04 11.68
CA MET A 143 -7.38 14.17 12.71
C MET A 143 -6.26 13.23 12.23
N SER A 144 -5.66 13.44 11.05
CA SER A 144 -4.49 12.70 10.59
C SER A 144 -3.20 13.50 10.78
N MET A 145 -2.10 12.81 11.10
CA MET A 145 -0.77 13.43 11.21
C MET A 145 -0.35 14.09 9.89
N ALA A 146 -0.65 13.45 8.77
CA ALA A 146 -0.35 14.00 7.44
C ALA A 146 -1.05 15.34 7.21
N SER A 147 -2.29 15.51 7.69
CA SER A 147 -3.00 16.79 7.62
C SER A 147 -2.37 17.84 8.52
N ALA A 148 -1.91 17.46 9.72
CA ALA A 148 -1.17 18.37 10.59
C ALA A 148 0.11 18.86 9.90
N MET A 149 0.90 17.95 9.31
CA MET A 149 2.09 18.29 8.52
C MET A 149 1.75 19.20 7.33
N TYR A 150 0.66 18.92 6.63
CA TYR A 150 0.25 19.69 5.45
C TYR A 150 -0.06 21.13 5.77
N TYR A 151 -0.77 21.40 6.87
CA TYR A 151 -1.17 22.75 7.26
C TYR A 151 -0.12 23.50 8.06
N SER A 152 0.65 22.80 8.91
CA SER A 152 1.68 23.45 9.74
C SER A 152 3.02 23.59 9.01
N GLY A 153 3.31 22.75 8.03
CA GLY A 153 4.63 22.63 7.42
C GLY A 153 5.68 22.04 8.37
N LEU A 154 5.26 21.38 9.45
CA LEU A 154 6.13 20.78 10.47
C LEU A 154 5.82 19.30 10.65
N ASP A 155 6.87 18.50 10.84
CA ASP A 155 6.73 17.12 11.33
C ASP A 155 6.35 17.15 12.81
N PRO A 156 5.25 16.53 13.24
CA PRO A 156 4.78 16.64 14.62
C PRO A 156 5.67 15.96 15.65
N PHE A 157 6.62 15.11 15.25
CA PHE A 157 7.53 14.44 16.18
C PHE A 157 8.83 15.22 16.41
N PRO A 158 9.69 15.45 15.38
CA PRO A 158 10.91 16.22 15.58
C PRO A 158 10.65 17.74 15.57
N MET A 159 9.44 18.20 15.23
CA MET A 159 9.10 19.61 15.05
C MET A 159 9.99 20.33 14.01
N GLU A 160 10.44 19.57 13.01
CA GLU A 160 11.26 20.07 11.91
C GLU A 160 10.38 20.44 10.71
N PRO A 161 10.85 21.41 9.87
CA PRO A 161 10.14 21.77 8.65
C PRO A 161 9.93 20.58 7.70
N VAL A 162 8.72 20.44 7.19
CA VAL A 162 8.37 19.43 6.16
C VAL A 162 7.90 20.15 4.91
N TYR A 163 8.53 19.77 3.80
CA TYR A 163 8.08 20.24 2.50
C TYR A 163 6.64 19.77 2.21
N THR A 164 5.82 20.66 1.68
CA THR A 164 4.44 20.37 1.27
C THR A 164 4.12 21.04 -0.06
N ALA A 165 3.68 20.24 -1.03
CA ALA A 165 3.20 20.74 -2.31
C ALA A 165 1.81 21.39 -2.12
N THR A 166 1.76 22.71 -1.92
CA THR A 166 0.49 23.43 -1.77
C THR A 166 -0.01 24.04 -3.09
N GLY A 167 0.89 24.31 -4.03
CA GLY A 167 0.58 24.87 -5.34
C GLY A 167 -0.10 23.87 -6.29
N LEU A 168 -1.17 24.30 -6.96
CA LEU A 168 -1.91 23.44 -7.91
C LEU A 168 -1.03 22.94 -9.06
N ARG A 169 -0.11 23.79 -9.55
CA ARG A 169 0.82 23.41 -10.64
C ARG A 169 1.72 22.27 -10.20
N GLU A 170 2.27 22.35 -9.00
CA GLU A 170 3.19 21.37 -8.46
C GLU A 170 2.51 20.05 -8.20
N LYS A 171 1.32 20.04 -7.59
CA LYS A 171 0.51 18.83 -7.40
C LYS A 171 0.25 18.13 -8.73
N LYS A 172 -0.12 18.89 -9.77
CA LYS A 172 -0.32 18.34 -11.12
C LYS A 172 0.96 17.76 -11.72
N LEU A 173 2.12 18.39 -11.50
CA LEU A 173 3.40 17.87 -11.99
C LEU A 173 3.77 16.56 -11.28
N GLN A 174 3.65 16.50 -9.95
CA GLN A 174 3.90 15.29 -9.19
C GLN A 174 3.02 14.13 -9.69
N LYS A 175 1.74 14.36 -9.87
CA LYS A 175 0.81 13.36 -10.39
C LYS A 175 1.14 12.92 -11.81
N ALA A 176 1.47 13.87 -12.68
CA ALA A 176 1.78 13.61 -14.09
C ALA A 176 3.00 12.70 -14.28
N LEU A 177 3.98 12.76 -13.36
CA LEU A 177 5.15 11.87 -13.39
C LEU A 177 4.79 10.38 -13.24
N LEU A 178 3.65 10.06 -12.63
CA LEU A 178 3.21 8.69 -12.40
C LEU A 178 2.22 8.19 -13.46
N LEU A 179 1.63 9.08 -14.26
CA LEU A 179 0.57 8.78 -15.24
C LEU A 179 1.06 8.96 -16.68
N TYR A 180 2.24 8.45 -17.01
CA TYR A 180 2.82 8.55 -18.37
C TYR A 180 2.50 7.34 -19.25
#